data_76d59cfbb55531f80848d0759a74d40d
#
_entry.id   76d59cfbb55531f80848d0759a74d40d
#
_cell.length_a   1.000
_cell.length_b   1.000
_cell.length_c   1.000
_cell.angle_alpha   90.00
_cell.angle_beta   90.00
_cell.angle_gamma   90.00
#
_symmetry.space_group_name_H-M   'P 1'
#
loop_
_entity.id
_entity.type
_entity.pdbx_description
1 polymer ?
#
loop_
_entity_poly.entity_id
_entity_poly.type
_entity_poly.pdbx_seq_one_letter_code
_entity_poly.pdbx_strand_id
1 'polypeptide(L)'
;MSADTEPTATPRAPDPRRPELRSPESRPSERGAATRAALLAAARAAFTSGGYAEANVTDIVAAAGASVGSLYHHFTGKADLFLTLFEEFHSRLAERTRFAVRQLREAGGSDPKQLFLAGARAYLDGCIAERDLSALFMRGDGPPGFELVMRRRQREWAEKNAEFFARGTEPASDAVAIVLTGAIMLAVAEVSLGHDLAAARSLADRVIEVIARIDITGRS
;
A
#
# COMPACT_ATOMS: atom_id res chain seq x y z
N MET A 1 -46.13 -58.03 35.90
CA MET A 1 -45.92 -56.65 35.41
C MET A 1 -44.68 -56.14 36.08
N SER A 2 -43.53 -56.34 35.43
CA SER A 2 -42.21 -55.98 35.97
C SER A 2 -41.84 -54.61 35.43
N ALA A 3 -41.47 -53.72 36.30
CA ALA A 3 -40.95 -52.40 35.95
C ALA A 3 -39.41 -52.47 35.90
N ASP A 4 -38.86 -52.31 34.73
CA ASP A 4 -37.43 -52.16 34.53
C ASP A 4 -36.98 -50.74 34.89
N THR A 5 -36.07 -50.68 35.86
CA THR A 5 -35.41 -49.42 36.30
C THR A 5 -34.09 -49.31 35.60
N GLU A 6 -33.95 -48.36 34.66
CA GLU A 6 -32.69 -48.00 34.05
C GLU A 6 -31.70 -47.33 35.05
N PRO A 7 -30.40 -47.65 34.98
CA PRO A 7 -29.41 -47.01 35.87
C PRO A 7 -28.95 -45.66 35.29
N THR A 8 -29.07 -44.62 36.11
CA THR A 8 -28.59 -43.25 35.87
C THR A 8 -27.06 -43.24 35.73
N ALA A 9 -26.57 -42.83 34.56
CA ALA A 9 -25.13 -42.68 34.32
C ALA A 9 -24.57 -41.43 35.02
N THR A 10 -23.58 -41.63 35.89
CA THR A 10 -22.80 -40.58 36.57
C THR A 10 -21.91 -39.84 35.55
N PRO A 11 -21.84 -38.50 35.54
CA PRO A 11 -20.95 -37.75 34.69
C PRO A 11 -19.49 -37.99 35.06
N ARG A 12 -18.71 -38.43 34.10
CA ARG A 12 -17.25 -38.68 34.20
C ARG A 12 -16.51 -37.37 34.30
N ALA A 13 -15.65 -37.21 35.32
CA ALA A 13 -14.77 -36.06 35.50
C ALA A 13 -13.81 -35.86 34.29
N PRO A 14 -13.45 -34.63 33.95
CA PRO A 14 -12.57 -34.34 32.81
C PRO A 14 -11.14 -34.87 33.04
N ASP A 15 -10.57 -35.51 32.03
CA ASP A 15 -9.22 -36.06 31.97
C ASP A 15 -8.18 -34.90 31.93
N PRO A 16 -7.28 -34.76 32.94
CA PRO A 16 -6.29 -33.67 32.99
C PRO A 16 -5.16 -33.78 31.94
N ARG A 17 -5.19 -34.78 31.04
CA ARG A 17 -4.17 -35.00 30.01
C ARG A 17 -4.62 -34.62 28.60
N ARG A 18 -5.81 -34.04 28.42
CA ARG A 18 -6.25 -33.59 27.11
C ARG A 18 -5.49 -32.29 26.77
N PRO A 19 -4.66 -32.25 25.72
CA PRO A 19 -4.04 -31.00 25.32
C PRO A 19 -5.13 -30.06 24.87
N GLU A 20 -5.23 -28.90 25.53
CA GLU A 20 -6.09 -27.80 25.07
C GLU A 20 -5.68 -27.45 23.65
N LEU A 21 -6.58 -27.68 22.70
CA LEU A 21 -6.47 -27.16 21.35
C LEU A 21 -6.35 -25.64 21.45
N ARG A 22 -5.14 -25.13 21.19
CA ARG A 22 -4.91 -23.70 21.06
C ARG A 22 -5.85 -23.17 20.00
N SER A 23 -6.75 -22.28 20.44
CA SER A 23 -7.64 -21.56 19.54
C SER A 23 -6.81 -20.83 18.48
N PRO A 24 -7.11 -20.95 17.18
CA PRO A 24 -6.46 -20.17 16.17
C PRO A 24 -6.92 -18.72 16.29
N GLU A 25 -5.99 -17.79 16.07
CA GLU A 25 -6.17 -16.35 15.94
C GLU A 25 -6.34 -15.56 17.26
N SER A 26 -5.26 -15.49 18.04
CA SER A 26 -5.08 -14.38 18.95
C SER A 26 -4.84 -13.10 18.11
N ARG A 27 -5.80 -12.15 18.15
CA ARG A 27 -5.57 -10.77 17.71
C ARG A 27 -4.25 -10.29 18.32
N PRO A 28 -3.38 -9.58 17.53
CA PRO A 28 -2.15 -9.04 18.10
C PRO A 28 -2.49 -8.29 19.39
N SER A 29 -1.78 -8.55 20.47
CA SER A 29 -2.00 -7.79 21.69
C SER A 29 -1.73 -6.31 21.37
N GLU A 30 -2.44 -5.37 21.98
CA GLU A 30 -2.23 -3.92 21.79
C GLU A 30 -0.75 -3.54 21.91
N ARG A 31 -0.04 -4.19 22.84
CA ARG A 31 1.40 -4.03 23.03
C ARG A 31 2.21 -4.53 21.82
N GLY A 32 1.83 -5.64 21.22
CA GLY A 32 2.47 -6.17 20.01
C GLY A 32 2.26 -5.25 18.81
N ALA A 33 1.04 -4.72 18.64
CA ALA A 33 0.73 -3.76 17.58
C ALA A 33 1.54 -2.45 17.76
N ALA A 34 1.66 -1.94 18.99
CA ALA A 34 2.45 -0.75 19.29
C ALA A 34 3.95 -0.98 18.98
N THR A 35 4.50 -2.14 19.35
CA THR A 35 5.90 -2.51 19.04
C THR A 35 6.13 -2.60 17.55
N ARG A 36 5.22 -3.23 16.80
CA ARG A 36 5.31 -3.31 15.34
C ARG A 36 5.29 -1.92 14.70
N ALA A 37 4.42 -1.03 15.15
CA ALA A 37 4.32 0.34 14.65
C ALA A 37 5.60 1.14 14.96
N ALA A 38 6.17 1.02 16.17
CA ALA A 38 7.43 1.67 16.55
C ALA A 38 8.60 1.21 15.67
N LEU A 39 8.71 -0.09 15.39
CA LEU A 39 9.72 -0.66 14.50
C LEU A 39 9.58 -0.11 13.07
N LEU A 40 8.37 -0.01 12.53
CA LEU A 40 8.14 0.57 11.20
C LEU A 40 8.45 2.06 11.16
N ALA A 41 8.10 2.82 12.19
CA ALA A 41 8.42 4.24 12.27
C ALA A 41 9.95 4.48 12.32
N ALA A 42 10.68 3.69 13.11
CA ALA A 42 12.13 3.74 13.17
C ALA A 42 12.78 3.32 11.85
N ALA A 43 12.27 2.27 11.20
CA ALA A 43 12.72 1.82 9.88
C ALA A 43 12.49 2.90 8.81
N ARG A 44 11.32 3.55 8.80
CA ARG A 44 11.03 4.67 7.92
C ARG A 44 12.07 5.77 8.09
N ALA A 45 12.33 6.21 9.32
CA ALA A 45 13.32 7.25 9.59
C ALA A 45 14.72 6.85 9.10
N ALA A 46 15.17 5.62 9.36
CA ALA A 46 16.47 5.12 8.92
C ALA A 46 16.57 5.06 7.40
N PHE A 47 15.59 4.48 6.71
CA PHE A 47 15.62 4.35 5.25
C PHE A 47 15.51 5.70 4.52
N THR A 48 14.68 6.62 5.03
CA THR A 48 14.52 7.93 4.37
C THR A 48 15.71 8.86 4.56
N SER A 49 16.48 8.71 5.64
CA SER A 49 17.67 9.50 5.90
C SER A 49 18.94 8.97 5.20
N GLY A 50 19.21 7.66 5.30
CA GLY A 50 20.45 7.04 4.82
C GLY A 50 20.30 6.11 3.61
N GLY A 51 19.07 5.83 3.20
CA GLY A 51 18.80 4.81 2.18
C GLY A 51 18.73 3.39 2.75
N TYR A 52 18.29 2.46 1.91
CA TYR A 52 18.16 1.06 2.32
C TYR A 52 19.53 0.42 2.64
N ALA A 53 20.54 0.66 1.81
CA ALA A 53 21.85 0.00 1.96
C ALA A 53 22.48 0.30 3.32
N GLU A 54 22.52 1.56 3.72
CA GLU A 54 23.19 2.05 4.94
C GLU A 54 22.41 1.77 6.23
N ALA A 55 21.10 1.54 6.14
CA ALA A 55 20.28 1.31 7.33
C ALA A 55 20.64 -0.02 8.02
N ASN A 56 20.81 0.03 9.35
CA ASN A 56 21.20 -1.09 10.19
C ASN A 56 20.03 -1.54 11.08
N VAL A 57 19.78 -2.85 11.14
CA VAL A 57 18.71 -3.44 11.98
C VAL A 57 18.92 -3.11 13.45
N THR A 58 20.16 -3.10 13.95
CA THR A 58 20.46 -2.78 15.35
C THR A 58 20.05 -1.35 15.72
N ASP A 59 20.32 -0.39 14.81
CA ASP A 59 19.98 1.01 15.02
C ASP A 59 18.46 1.24 14.96
N ILE A 60 17.78 0.55 14.03
CA ILE A 60 16.31 0.57 13.94
C ILE A 60 15.68 0.06 15.23
N VAL A 61 16.16 -1.07 15.76
CA VAL A 61 15.65 -1.67 17.00
C VAL A 61 15.88 -0.76 18.19
N ALA A 62 17.08 -0.16 18.30
CA ALA A 62 17.41 0.80 19.34
C ALA A 62 16.50 2.05 19.28
N ALA A 63 16.32 2.63 18.09
CA ALA A 63 15.45 3.79 17.87
C ALA A 63 13.96 3.47 18.17
N ALA A 64 13.53 2.24 17.93
CA ALA A 64 12.17 1.79 18.26
C ALA A 64 11.95 1.51 19.76
N GLY A 65 13.01 1.52 20.60
CA GLY A 65 12.93 1.07 21.98
C GLY A 65 12.53 -0.40 22.12
N ALA A 66 12.87 -1.22 21.12
CA ALA A 66 12.52 -2.62 21.03
C ALA A 66 13.76 -3.53 21.25
N SER A 67 13.57 -4.85 21.24
CA SER A 67 14.65 -5.83 21.23
C SER A 67 14.79 -6.46 19.85
N VAL A 68 15.96 -6.99 19.54
CA VAL A 68 16.20 -7.76 18.30
C VAL A 68 15.24 -8.94 18.21
N GLY A 69 14.95 -9.62 19.32
CA GLY A 69 13.95 -10.68 19.37
C GLY A 69 12.54 -10.19 19.02
N SER A 70 12.16 -8.99 19.48
CA SER A 70 10.86 -8.37 19.11
C SER A 70 10.79 -8.06 17.62
N LEU A 71 11.88 -7.60 17.01
CA LEU A 71 11.90 -7.38 15.55
C LEU A 71 11.64 -8.69 14.81
N TYR A 72 12.39 -9.75 15.11
CA TYR A 72 12.24 -11.04 14.42
C TYR A 72 10.93 -11.77 14.74
N HIS A 73 10.22 -11.35 15.79
CA HIS A 73 8.85 -11.79 16.03
C HIS A 73 7.84 -11.17 15.04
N HIS A 74 8.08 -9.94 14.59
CA HIS A 74 7.17 -9.21 13.71
C HIS A 74 7.59 -9.17 12.25
N PHE A 75 8.89 -9.24 11.97
CA PHE A 75 9.48 -9.08 10.64
C PHE A 75 10.63 -10.08 10.44
N THR A 76 10.77 -10.56 9.22
CA THR A 76 11.87 -11.51 8.89
C THR A 76 13.23 -10.81 8.75
N GLY A 77 13.28 -9.49 8.76
CA GLY A 77 14.50 -8.69 8.69
C GLY A 77 14.32 -7.34 8.02
N LYS A 78 15.46 -6.73 7.64
CA LYS A 78 15.49 -5.38 7.02
C LYS A 78 14.68 -5.28 5.72
N ALA A 79 14.76 -6.31 4.89
CA ALA A 79 14.01 -6.36 3.63
C ALA A 79 12.48 -6.38 3.86
N ASP A 80 12.03 -7.13 4.85
CA ASP A 80 10.61 -7.22 5.21
C ASP A 80 10.08 -5.90 5.77
N LEU A 81 10.85 -5.20 6.61
CA LEU A 81 10.53 -3.85 7.07
C LEU A 81 10.36 -2.88 5.88
N PHE A 82 11.27 -2.92 4.92
CA PHE A 82 11.23 -2.06 3.73
C PHE A 82 10.01 -2.37 2.86
N LEU A 83 9.78 -3.64 2.56
CA LEU A 83 8.63 -4.07 1.75
C LEU A 83 7.30 -3.80 2.45
N THR A 84 7.24 -3.94 3.77
CA THR A 84 6.05 -3.57 4.55
C THR A 84 5.76 -2.07 4.44
N LEU A 85 6.77 -1.20 4.57
CA LEU A 85 6.62 0.24 4.37
C LEU A 85 6.15 0.58 2.95
N PHE A 86 6.69 -0.11 1.95
CA PHE A 86 6.28 0.03 0.55
C PHE A 86 4.81 -0.33 0.35
N GLU A 87 4.37 -1.49 0.86
CA GLU A 87 2.98 -1.94 0.73
C GLU A 87 2.01 -1.04 1.50
N GLU A 88 2.35 -0.62 2.72
CA GLU A 88 1.52 0.31 3.50
C GLU A 88 1.40 1.68 2.82
N PHE A 89 2.49 2.21 2.24
CA PHE A 89 2.48 3.45 1.47
C PHE A 89 1.53 3.34 0.26
N HIS A 90 1.68 2.30 -0.55
CA HIS A 90 0.82 2.10 -1.71
C HIS A 90 -0.64 1.82 -1.35
N SER A 91 -0.90 1.16 -0.22
CA SER A 91 -2.26 0.96 0.30
C SER A 91 -2.93 2.29 0.64
N ARG A 92 -2.21 3.20 1.32
CA ARG A 92 -2.73 4.55 1.62
C ARG A 92 -2.98 5.37 0.36
N LEU A 93 -2.08 5.31 -0.64
CA LEU A 93 -2.30 5.97 -1.93
C LEU A 93 -3.54 5.42 -2.65
N ALA A 94 -3.70 4.11 -2.68
CA ALA A 94 -4.86 3.47 -3.29
C ALA A 94 -6.18 3.84 -2.58
N GLU A 95 -6.17 3.96 -1.26
CA GLU A 95 -7.34 4.43 -0.49
C GLU A 95 -7.70 5.87 -0.82
N ARG A 96 -6.72 6.78 -0.87
CA ARG A 96 -6.93 8.19 -1.28
C ARG A 96 -7.52 8.27 -2.69
N THR A 97 -6.96 7.52 -3.62
CA THR A 97 -7.44 7.44 -5.01
C THR A 97 -8.88 6.94 -5.09
N ARG A 98 -9.17 5.81 -4.42
CA ARG A 98 -10.54 5.26 -4.39
C ARG A 98 -11.54 6.21 -3.75
N PHE A 99 -11.12 6.91 -2.69
CA PHE A 99 -11.96 7.90 -2.03
C PHE A 99 -12.31 9.06 -2.99
N ALA A 100 -11.33 9.63 -3.68
CA ALA A 100 -11.55 10.74 -4.62
C ALA A 100 -12.49 10.34 -5.78
N VAL A 101 -12.27 9.16 -6.35
CA VAL A 101 -13.12 8.60 -7.43
C VAL A 101 -14.55 8.37 -6.92
N ARG A 102 -14.71 7.82 -5.73
CA ARG A 102 -16.04 7.60 -5.13
C ARG A 102 -16.77 8.91 -4.88
N GLN A 103 -16.10 9.91 -4.29
CA GLN A 103 -16.69 11.24 -4.06
C GLN A 103 -17.20 11.89 -5.36
N LEU A 104 -16.43 11.79 -6.44
CA LEU A 104 -16.86 12.32 -7.73
C LEU A 104 -18.08 11.56 -8.28
N ARG A 105 -18.14 10.23 -8.14
CA ARG A 105 -19.30 9.42 -8.53
C ARG A 105 -20.55 9.75 -7.73
N GLU A 106 -20.43 9.93 -6.42
CA GLU A 106 -21.52 10.32 -5.52
C GLU A 106 -22.06 11.73 -5.85
N ALA A 107 -21.20 12.62 -6.36
CA ALA A 107 -21.59 13.93 -6.88
C ALA A 107 -22.18 13.88 -8.31
N GLY A 108 -22.42 12.69 -8.88
CA GLY A 108 -23.01 12.52 -10.21
C GLY A 108 -22.00 12.44 -11.36
N GLY A 109 -20.70 12.48 -11.08
CA GLY A 109 -19.66 12.34 -12.10
C GLY A 109 -19.60 10.92 -12.65
N SER A 110 -19.72 10.76 -13.97
CA SER A 110 -19.69 9.47 -14.65
C SER A 110 -18.71 9.40 -15.82
N ASP A 111 -18.12 10.53 -16.20
CA ASP A 111 -17.13 10.61 -17.27
C ASP A 111 -15.84 9.89 -16.87
N PRO A 112 -15.42 8.84 -17.61
CA PRO A 112 -14.23 8.05 -17.30
C PRO A 112 -12.97 8.90 -17.16
N LYS A 113 -12.81 9.91 -18.01
CA LYS A 113 -11.66 10.82 -17.95
C LYS A 113 -11.64 11.65 -16.69
N GLN A 114 -12.78 12.19 -16.27
CA GLN A 114 -12.87 12.94 -15.02
C GLN A 114 -12.61 12.06 -13.81
N LEU A 115 -13.11 10.82 -13.80
CA LEU A 115 -12.83 9.85 -12.73
C LEU A 115 -11.34 9.51 -12.65
N PHE A 116 -10.69 9.29 -13.81
CA PHE A 116 -9.25 9.08 -13.86
C PHE A 116 -8.46 10.29 -13.33
N LEU A 117 -8.80 11.51 -13.77
CA LEU A 117 -8.15 12.74 -13.33
C LEU A 117 -8.29 12.96 -11.81
N ALA A 118 -9.46 12.70 -11.24
CA ALA A 118 -9.68 12.78 -9.79
C ALA A 118 -8.79 11.78 -9.03
N GLY A 119 -8.69 10.55 -9.52
CA GLY A 119 -7.82 9.54 -8.96
C GLY A 119 -6.34 9.88 -9.09
N ALA A 120 -5.91 10.34 -10.27
CA ALA A 120 -4.53 10.74 -10.55
C ALA A 120 -4.10 11.92 -9.68
N ARG A 121 -4.99 12.92 -9.50
CA ARG A 121 -4.75 14.05 -8.60
C ARG A 121 -4.55 13.59 -7.16
N ALA A 122 -5.44 12.78 -6.63
CA ALA A 122 -5.35 12.27 -5.27
C ALA A 122 -4.09 11.42 -5.05
N TYR A 123 -3.63 10.70 -6.09
CA TYR A 123 -2.39 9.94 -6.06
C TYR A 123 -1.17 10.86 -5.96
N LEU A 124 -1.05 11.88 -6.82
CA LEU A 124 0.02 12.86 -6.78
C LEU A 124 0.06 13.62 -5.45
N ASP A 125 -1.10 14.07 -4.94
CA ASP A 125 -1.20 14.73 -3.64
C ASP A 125 -0.75 13.80 -2.50
N GLY A 126 -1.05 12.52 -2.57
CA GLY A 126 -0.58 11.52 -1.63
C GLY A 126 0.93 11.33 -1.67
N CYS A 127 1.53 11.26 -2.87
CA CYS A 127 2.99 11.19 -3.05
C CYS A 127 3.69 12.46 -2.49
N ILE A 128 3.10 13.63 -2.69
CA ILE A 128 3.61 14.90 -2.15
C ILE A 128 3.50 14.93 -0.62
N ALA A 129 2.40 14.43 -0.05
CA ALA A 129 2.17 14.40 1.39
C ALA A 129 3.12 13.45 2.13
N GLU A 130 3.50 12.33 1.51
CA GLU A 130 4.45 11.34 2.04
C GLU A 130 5.72 11.30 1.18
N ARG A 131 6.25 12.48 0.87
CA ARG A 131 7.34 12.68 -0.07
C ARG A 131 8.62 11.95 0.29
N ASP A 132 8.91 11.80 1.57
CA ASP A 132 10.06 11.07 2.09
C ASP A 132 10.03 9.59 1.65
N LEU A 133 8.89 8.92 1.80
CA LEU A 133 8.69 7.53 1.34
C LEU A 133 8.62 7.46 -0.19
N SER A 134 7.90 8.39 -0.82
CA SER A 134 7.80 8.43 -2.27
C SER A 134 9.19 8.59 -2.92
N ALA A 135 10.03 9.49 -2.40
CA ALA A 135 11.40 9.66 -2.86
C ALA A 135 12.28 8.43 -2.61
N LEU A 136 12.14 7.79 -1.44
CA LEU A 136 12.86 6.55 -1.12
C LEU A 136 12.60 5.47 -2.18
N PHE A 137 11.33 5.23 -2.50
CA PHE A 137 10.96 4.18 -3.45
C PHE A 137 11.30 4.56 -4.91
N MET A 138 11.27 5.85 -5.26
CA MET A 138 11.64 6.32 -6.60
C MET A 138 13.15 6.29 -6.88
N ARG A 139 14.00 6.37 -5.86
CA ARG A 139 15.48 6.27 -6.03
C ARG A 139 15.93 4.87 -6.46
N GLY A 140 15.10 3.85 -6.31
CA GLY A 140 15.43 2.47 -6.65
C GLY A 140 16.38 1.78 -5.68
N ASP A 141 16.73 2.44 -4.56
CA ASP A 141 17.49 1.84 -3.47
C ASP A 141 16.54 0.97 -2.62
N GLY A 142 16.76 -0.35 -2.65
CA GLY A 142 15.89 -1.31 -1.98
C GLY A 142 16.52 -2.69 -1.86
N PRO A 143 15.81 -3.67 -1.27
CA PRO A 143 16.30 -5.04 -1.18
C PRO A 143 16.47 -5.67 -2.57
N PRO A 144 17.31 -6.72 -2.70
CA PRO A 144 17.45 -7.46 -3.95
C PRO A 144 16.09 -7.88 -4.52
N GLY A 145 15.84 -7.59 -5.80
CA GLY A 145 14.59 -7.91 -6.49
C GLY A 145 13.49 -6.84 -6.32
N PHE A 146 13.75 -5.74 -5.62
CA PHE A 146 12.77 -4.68 -5.43
C PHE A 146 12.29 -4.07 -6.76
N GLU A 147 13.17 -3.98 -7.75
CA GLU A 147 12.81 -3.51 -9.09
C GLU A 147 11.75 -4.38 -9.77
N LEU A 148 11.69 -5.67 -9.47
CA LEU A 148 10.65 -6.57 -9.98
C LEU A 148 9.31 -6.29 -9.28
N VAL A 149 9.34 -6.01 -7.97
CA VAL A 149 8.15 -5.60 -7.21
C VAL A 149 7.59 -4.30 -7.77
N MET A 150 8.46 -3.31 -8.05
CA MET A 150 8.07 -2.02 -8.64
C MET A 150 7.45 -2.20 -10.03
N ARG A 151 8.08 -2.99 -10.92
CA ARG A 151 7.55 -3.25 -12.26
C ARG A 151 6.20 -3.96 -12.22
N ARG A 152 6.04 -4.91 -11.34
CA ARG A 152 4.76 -5.60 -11.13
C ARG A 152 3.68 -4.61 -10.70
N ARG A 153 3.97 -3.77 -9.72
CA ARG A 153 3.04 -2.75 -9.22
C ARG A 153 2.64 -1.74 -10.32
N GLN A 154 3.59 -1.30 -11.12
CA GLN A 154 3.33 -0.39 -12.25
C GLN A 154 2.40 -1.02 -13.28
N ARG A 155 2.60 -2.32 -13.59
CA ARG A 155 1.74 -3.06 -14.51
C ARG A 155 0.32 -3.21 -13.97
N GLU A 156 0.17 -3.66 -12.73
CA GLU A 156 -1.13 -3.78 -12.05
C GLU A 156 -1.88 -2.43 -12.03
N TRP A 157 -1.16 -1.34 -11.90
CA TRP A 157 -1.76 -0.01 -11.93
C TRP A 157 -2.18 0.42 -13.33
N ALA A 158 -1.38 0.15 -14.35
CA ALA A 158 -1.75 0.39 -15.74
C ALA A 158 -2.99 -0.43 -16.14
N GLU A 159 -3.07 -1.70 -15.76
CA GLU A 159 -4.23 -2.58 -15.98
C GLU A 159 -5.50 -2.00 -15.34
N LYS A 160 -5.43 -1.58 -14.07
CA LYS A 160 -6.56 -0.92 -13.37
C LYS A 160 -6.96 0.41 -14.01
N ASN A 161 -6.02 1.18 -14.52
CA ASN A 161 -6.34 2.42 -15.22
C ASN A 161 -6.98 2.16 -16.58
N ALA A 162 -6.62 1.07 -17.26
CA ALA A 162 -7.24 0.68 -18.52
C ALA A 162 -8.75 0.42 -18.36
N GLU A 163 -9.21 -0.06 -17.21
CA GLU A 163 -10.62 -0.28 -16.91
C GLU A 163 -11.47 1.01 -17.02
N PHE A 164 -10.90 2.19 -16.73
CA PHE A 164 -11.59 3.48 -16.91
C PHE A 164 -11.87 3.81 -18.38
N PHE A 165 -11.00 3.35 -19.28
CA PHE A 165 -11.05 3.69 -20.69
C PHE A 165 -11.56 2.54 -21.57
N ALA A 166 -11.82 1.37 -21.00
CA ALA A 166 -12.30 0.20 -21.73
C ALA A 166 -13.69 0.47 -22.34
N ARG A 167 -13.71 0.73 -23.66
CA ARG A 167 -14.91 0.80 -24.51
C ARG A 167 -14.88 -0.37 -25.48
N GLY A 168 -15.16 -1.58 -24.99
CA GLY A 168 -15.09 -2.79 -25.82
C GLY A 168 -13.67 -3.36 -25.90
N THR A 169 -13.44 -4.23 -26.90
CA THR A 169 -12.18 -4.98 -27.10
C THR A 169 -11.12 -4.20 -27.92
N GLU A 170 -11.14 -2.87 -27.92
CA GLU A 170 -10.26 -2.08 -28.80
C GLU A 170 -8.86 -1.89 -28.19
N PRO A 171 -7.77 -2.18 -28.95
CA PRO A 171 -6.39 -1.95 -28.50
C PRO A 171 -6.05 -0.48 -28.19
N ALA A 172 -6.85 0.48 -28.67
CA ALA A 172 -6.66 1.90 -28.44
C ALA A 172 -6.82 2.29 -26.96
N SER A 173 -7.66 1.58 -26.19
CA SER A 173 -7.86 1.82 -24.74
C SER A 173 -6.60 1.51 -23.95
N ASP A 174 -5.86 0.47 -24.33
CA ASP A 174 -4.63 0.06 -23.66
C ASP A 174 -3.50 1.08 -23.90
N ALA A 175 -3.39 1.62 -25.13
CA ALA A 175 -2.41 2.64 -25.45
C ALA A 175 -2.65 3.94 -24.67
N VAL A 176 -3.91 4.38 -24.55
CA VAL A 176 -4.30 5.55 -23.75
C VAL A 176 -3.94 5.33 -22.28
N ALA A 177 -4.29 4.18 -21.72
CA ALA A 177 -3.98 3.83 -20.34
C ALA A 177 -2.45 3.82 -20.09
N ILE A 178 -1.66 3.25 -20.99
CA ILE A 178 -0.20 3.21 -20.91
C ILE A 178 0.38 4.64 -20.92
N VAL A 179 -0.03 5.47 -21.87
CA VAL A 179 0.47 6.85 -22.01
C VAL A 179 0.13 7.68 -20.78
N LEU A 180 -1.13 7.65 -20.34
CA LEU A 180 -1.57 8.44 -19.20
C LEU A 180 -0.94 7.94 -17.89
N THR A 181 -0.85 6.62 -17.71
CA THR A 181 -0.19 6.03 -16.54
C THR A 181 1.29 6.37 -16.53
N GLY A 182 1.97 6.29 -17.68
CA GLY A 182 3.38 6.68 -17.82
C GLY A 182 3.62 8.15 -17.51
N ALA A 183 2.74 9.05 -17.96
CA ALA A 183 2.82 10.48 -17.64
C ALA A 183 2.69 10.75 -16.14
N ILE A 184 1.73 10.09 -15.46
CA ILE A 184 1.57 10.21 -14.01
C ILE A 184 2.78 9.61 -13.27
N MET A 185 3.32 8.46 -13.71
CA MET A 185 4.50 7.86 -13.08
C MET A 185 5.73 8.76 -13.16
N LEU A 186 5.96 9.40 -14.31
CA LEU A 186 7.04 10.37 -14.45
C LEU A 186 6.80 11.60 -13.56
N ALA A 187 5.57 12.10 -13.52
CA ALA A 187 5.21 13.20 -12.61
C ALA A 187 5.46 12.84 -11.14
N VAL A 188 5.15 11.60 -10.71
CA VAL A 188 5.46 11.11 -9.36
C VAL A 188 6.95 11.19 -9.06
N ALA A 189 7.82 10.77 -9.97
CA ALA A 189 9.26 10.87 -9.80
C ALA A 189 9.69 12.33 -9.58
N GLU A 190 9.23 13.24 -10.44
CA GLU A 190 9.56 14.66 -10.38
C GLU A 190 9.06 15.35 -9.10
N VAL A 191 7.81 15.12 -8.70
CA VAL A 191 7.25 15.73 -7.46
C VAL A 191 7.84 15.14 -6.19
N SER A 192 8.37 13.92 -6.25
CA SER A 192 8.98 13.24 -5.10
C SER A 192 10.44 13.62 -4.91
N LEU A 193 11.22 13.69 -6.00
CA LEU A 193 12.67 13.92 -5.96
C LEU A 193 13.05 15.40 -5.98
N GLY A 194 12.19 16.28 -6.49
CA GLY A 194 12.42 17.73 -6.49
C GLY A 194 12.63 18.27 -5.05
N HIS A 195 13.22 19.45 -4.88
CA HIS A 195 13.54 20.01 -3.55
C HIS A 195 12.46 20.96 -3.01
N ASP A 196 11.64 21.55 -3.88
CA ASP A 196 10.64 22.54 -3.52
C ASP A 196 9.22 21.97 -3.53
N LEU A 197 8.55 22.08 -2.39
CA LEU A 197 7.17 21.60 -2.21
C LEU A 197 6.16 22.42 -3.03
N ALA A 198 6.36 23.74 -3.16
CA ALA A 198 5.46 24.58 -3.95
C ALA A 198 5.61 24.26 -5.45
N ALA A 199 6.84 24.06 -5.92
CA ALA A 199 7.11 23.62 -7.29
C ALA A 199 6.51 22.23 -7.58
N ALA A 200 6.60 21.29 -6.63
CA ALA A 200 6.01 19.96 -6.77
C ALA A 200 4.48 20.03 -6.91
N ARG A 201 3.80 20.81 -6.09
CA ARG A 201 2.34 21.03 -6.19
C ARG A 201 1.96 21.67 -7.52
N SER A 202 2.68 22.75 -7.91
CA SER A 202 2.45 23.42 -9.19
C SER A 202 2.67 22.49 -10.39
N LEU A 203 3.66 21.60 -10.33
CA LEU A 203 3.88 20.60 -11.37
C LEU A 203 2.73 19.60 -11.43
N ALA A 204 2.27 19.09 -10.30
CA ALA A 204 1.13 18.19 -10.22
C ALA A 204 -0.13 18.83 -10.85
N ASP A 205 -0.41 20.11 -10.53
CA ASP A 205 -1.52 20.85 -11.12
C ASP A 205 -1.41 20.90 -12.66
N ARG A 206 -0.26 21.32 -13.17
CA ARG A 206 -0.02 21.42 -14.62
C ARG A 206 -0.12 20.09 -15.34
N VAL A 207 0.38 19.01 -14.75
CA VAL A 207 0.26 17.67 -15.35
C VAL A 207 -1.21 17.26 -15.47
N ILE A 208 -2.00 17.45 -14.44
CA ILE A 208 -3.45 17.16 -14.48
C ILE A 208 -4.16 18.03 -15.52
N GLU A 209 -3.84 19.33 -15.61
CA GLU A 209 -4.39 20.22 -16.63
C GLU A 209 -4.04 19.80 -18.06
N VAL A 210 -2.79 19.39 -18.31
CA VAL A 210 -2.36 18.90 -19.62
C VAL A 210 -3.12 17.64 -20.00
N ILE A 211 -3.22 16.66 -19.11
CA ILE A 211 -3.95 15.42 -19.35
C ILE A 211 -5.45 15.73 -19.57
N ALA A 212 -6.01 16.70 -18.86
CA ALA A 212 -7.40 17.11 -19.04
C ALA A 212 -7.69 17.63 -20.46
N ARG A 213 -6.71 18.20 -21.16
CA ARG A 213 -6.85 18.72 -22.55
C ARG A 213 -6.65 17.65 -23.63
N ILE A 214 -6.04 16.50 -23.30
CA ILE A 214 -5.84 15.44 -24.29
C ILE A 214 -7.20 14.83 -24.66
N ASP A 215 -7.52 14.80 -25.96
CA ASP A 215 -8.70 14.06 -26.43
C ASP A 215 -8.40 12.55 -26.45
N ILE A 216 -9.05 11.81 -25.56
CA ILE A 216 -8.92 10.36 -25.43
C ILE A 216 -10.07 9.60 -26.11
N THR A 217 -11.01 10.32 -26.74
CA THR A 217 -12.21 9.71 -27.31
C THR A 217 -12.00 9.16 -28.72
N GLY A 218 -10.86 9.47 -29.36
CA GLY A 218 -10.51 8.98 -30.72
C GLY A 218 -11.48 9.45 -31.82
N ARG A 219 -12.27 10.49 -31.57
CA ARG A 219 -13.12 11.11 -32.60
C ARG A 219 -12.28 12.15 -33.34
N SER A 220 -11.72 11.72 -34.48
CA SER A 220 -11.26 12.62 -35.53
C SER A 220 -12.42 12.99 -36.42
#